data_5a17f00ecb14819d25ed3c3a07ceec27
#
_entry.id   5a17f00ecb14819d25ed3c3a07ceec27
#
_cell.length_a   1.000
_cell.length_b   1.000
_cell.length_c   1.000
_cell.angle_alpha   90.00
_cell.angle_beta   90.00
_cell.angle_gamma   90.00
#
_symmetry.space_group_name_H-M   'P 1'
#
loop_
_entity.id
_entity.type
_entity.pdbx_description
1 polymer ?
#
loop_
_entity_poly.entity_id
_entity_poly.type
_entity_poly.pdbx_seq_one_letter_code
_entity_poly.pdbx_strand_id
1 'polypeptide(L)'
;MNAQSRQDAVGVGVRVPTEDLHVKGRVRVGTLPKTGTVTSVYTKTDGTLSAGGRDQTFDAEAHRVLFSNDQGVVGHAMAAKPLFFHMPCVVLPLENTSEYYKAATGSFEMNLYQRYVEQFTNPTGTPVAGSPAATRAVSPLAGALPVEQAVDLEFYITYYDPKVFKDVSIDNNGVLRYKVIAGSEATEYTFMDVIFKLK
;
A
#
# COMPACT_ATOMS: atom_id res chain seq x y z
N MET A 1 20.44 -40.02 7.24
CA MET A 1 20.28 -38.57 6.99
C MET A 1 20.91 -37.83 8.15
N ASN A 2 22.06 -37.17 7.94
CA ASN A 2 22.67 -36.35 8.97
C ASN A 2 21.89 -35.07 9.14
N ALA A 3 21.20 -34.92 10.28
CA ALA A 3 20.70 -33.65 10.70
C ALA A 3 21.88 -32.73 10.99
N GLN A 4 22.16 -31.78 10.13
CA GLN A 4 23.09 -30.70 10.44
C GLN A 4 22.46 -29.84 11.54
N SER A 5 22.98 -29.99 12.77
CA SER A 5 22.71 -29.00 13.81
C SER A 5 23.43 -27.71 13.43
N ARG A 6 22.68 -26.61 13.26
CA ARG A 6 23.29 -25.28 13.17
C ARG A 6 24.06 -25.02 14.46
N GLN A 7 25.36 -24.71 14.34
CA GLN A 7 26.29 -24.68 15.47
C GLN A 7 25.97 -23.57 16.49
N ASP A 8 25.16 -22.55 16.09
CA ASP A 8 24.83 -21.37 16.92
C ASP A 8 23.32 -21.17 17.12
N ALA A 9 22.51 -22.21 16.92
CA ALA A 9 21.07 -22.11 17.04
C ALA A 9 20.59 -22.50 18.45
N VAL A 10 19.62 -21.75 18.98
CA VAL A 10 18.96 -22.01 20.26
C VAL A 10 17.62 -22.70 20.03
N GLY A 11 17.49 -23.89 20.56
CA GLY A 11 16.23 -24.65 20.57
C GLY A 11 15.55 -24.62 21.94
N VAL A 12 14.31 -24.17 22.02
CA VAL A 12 13.49 -24.27 23.22
C VAL A 12 12.41 -25.33 22.98
N GLY A 13 12.57 -26.51 23.64
CA GLY A 13 11.68 -27.65 23.42
C GLY A 13 11.92 -28.39 22.10
N VAL A 14 13.02 -28.12 21.40
CA VAL A 14 13.43 -28.71 20.12
C VAL A 14 14.86 -29.20 20.23
N ARG A 15 15.11 -30.47 19.80
CA ARG A 15 16.47 -31.06 19.85
C ARG A 15 17.37 -30.60 18.69
N VAL A 16 16.76 -30.34 17.53
CA VAL A 16 17.47 -29.93 16.32
C VAL A 16 16.81 -28.68 15.82
N PRO A 17 17.32 -27.49 16.18
CA PRO A 17 16.80 -26.23 15.67
C PRO A 17 17.01 -26.11 14.15
N THR A 18 16.02 -25.61 13.44
CA THR A 18 16.09 -25.30 12.00
C THR A 18 16.33 -23.83 11.75
N GLU A 19 16.13 -22.99 12.76
CA GLU A 19 16.31 -21.55 12.76
C GLU A 19 17.24 -21.14 13.91
N ASP A 20 17.77 -19.92 13.87
CA ASP A 20 18.68 -19.41 14.91
C ASP A 20 18.03 -19.40 16.31
N LEU A 21 16.72 -19.19 16.36
CA LEU A 21 15.88 -19.44 17.52
C LEU A 21 14.66 -20.27 17.10
N HIS A 22 14.62 -21.53 17.51
CA HIS A 22 13.49 -22.43 17.25
C HIS A 22 12.77 -22.79 18.56
N VAL A 23 11.53 -22.30 18.72
CA VAL A 23 10.73 -22.55 19.92
C VAL A 23 9.55 -23.45 19.57
N LYS A 24 9.50 -24.64 20.19
CA LYS A 24 8.31 -25.50 20.15
C LYS A 24 7.37 -25.09 21.29
N GLY A 25 6.44 -24.16 20.99
CA GLY A 25 5.51 -23.67 22.00
C GLY A 25 5.18 -22.19 21.81
N ARG A 26 4.93 -21.51 22.91
CA ARG A 26 4.51 -20.11 22.90
C ARG A 26 5.67 -19.20 23.34
N VAL A 27 5.83 -18.08 22.65
CA VAL A 27 6.74 -17.02 23.04
C VAL A 27 5.92 -15.89 23.68
N ARG A 28 6.30 -15.47 24.90
CA ARG A 28 5.74 -14.30 25.56
C ARG A 28 6.82 -13.25 25.71
N VAL A 29 6.62 -12.10 25.10
CA VAL A 29 7.45 -10.92 25.30
C VAL A 29 6.76 -10.04 26.33
N GLY A 30 7.36 -9.86 27.52
CA GLY A 30 6.73 -9.17 28.65
C GLY A 30 6.48 -7.69 28.39
N THR A 31 7.45 -7.01 27.77
CA THR A 31 7.36 -5.60 27.43
C THR A 31 8.05 -5.35 26.09
N LEU A 32 7.32 -4.75 25.18
CA LEU A 32 7.89 -4.25 23.94
C LEU A 32 8.11 -2.74 24.07
N PRO A 33 9.23 -2.21 23.54
CA PRO A 33 9.45 -0.77 23.55
C PRO A 33 8.36 -0.06 22.71
N LYS A 34 7.97 1.10 23.19
CA LYS A 34 7.07 2.01 22.49
C LYS A 34 7.87 2.93 21.57
N THR A 35 7.17 3.74 20.77
CA THR A 35 7.79 4.80 19.97
C THR A 35 8.69 5.69 20.84
N GLY A 36 9.89 5.96 20.36
CA GLY A 36 10.89 6.76 21.04
C GLY A 36 12.25 6.07 21.12
N THR A 37 13.18 6.70 21.80
CA THR A 37 14.52 6.15 22.02
C THR A 37 14.52 5.26 23.25
N VAL A 38 15.00 4.04 23.10
CA VAL A 38 15.19 3.09 24.20
C VAL A 38 16.67 2.88 24.40
N THR A 39 17.17 3.29 25.55
CA THR A 39 18.52 2.97 25.98
C THR A 39 18.57 1.52 26.42
N SER A 40 19.19 0.68 25.64
CA SER A 40 19.35 -0.76 25.94
C SER A 40 20.78 -1.06 26.27
N VAL A 41 20.98 -1.85 27.31
CA VAL A 41 22.27 -2.40 27.66
C VAL A 41 22.41 -3.76 26.96
N TYR A 42 23.38 -3.87 26.08
CA TYR A 42 23.68 -5.14 25.42
C TYR A 42 24.89 -5.81 26.03
N THR A 43 24.81 -7.10 26.16
CA THR A 43 25.95 -7.94 26.42
C THR A 43 26.61 -8.28 25.07
N LYS A 44 27.88 -7.97 24.91
CA LYS A 44 28.67 -8.39 23.75
C LYS A 44 28.91 -9.90 23.77
N THR A 45 29.35 -10.43 22.65
CA THR A 45 29.73 -11.86 22.52
C THR A 45 30.78 -12.35 23.52
N ASP A 46 31.59 -11.44 24.06
CA ASP A 46 32.58 -11.72 25.10
C ASP A 46 32.00 -11.65 26.53
N GLY A 47 30.70 -11.45 26.69
CA GLY A 47 30.04 -11.34 27.99
C GLY A 47 30.13 -9.97 28.64
N THR A 48 30.85 -9.00 28.05
CA THR A 48 30.97 -7.66 28.59
C THR A 48 29.76 -6.79 28.19
N LEU A 49 29.42 -5.80 29.04
CA LEU A 49 28.41 -4.83 28.72
C LEU A 49 28.92 -3.88 27.62
N SER A 50 28.06 -3.56 26.68
CA SER A 50 28.35 -2.56 25.67
C SER A 50 28.42 -1.17 26.32
N ALA A 51 29.64 -0.60 26.34
CA ALA A 51 29.87 0.76 26.87
C ALA A 51 29.50 1.81 25.82
N GLY A 52 28.36 2.15 25.67
CA GLY A 52 27.82 3.07 24.69
C GLY A 52 26.50 2.46 24.28
N GLY A 53 25.49 2.77 25.08
CA GLY A 53 24.16 2.29 24.83
C GLY A 53 23.87 2.43 23.33
N ARG A 54 23.57 1.33 22.69
CA ARG A 54 22.96 1.43 21.37
C ARG A 54 21.57 1.92 21.63
N ASP A 55 21.44 3.24 21.64
CA ASP A 55 20.13 3.85 21.62
C ASP A 55 19.44 3.35 20.37
N GLN A 56 18.36 2.60 20.56
CA GLN A 56 17.50 2.18 19.47
C GLN A 56 16.33 3.12 19.43
N THR A 57 16.22 3.87 18.37
CA THR A 57 15.08 4.72 18.10
C THR A 57 14.01 3.88 17.40
N PHE A 58 12.85 3.78 18.02
CA PHE A 58 11.66 3.21 17.42
C PHE A 58 10.90 4.32 16.72
N ASP A 59 11.05 4.39 15.41
CA ASP A 59 10.35 5.37 14.59
C ASP A 59 8.93 4.93 14.36
N ALA A 60 7.97 5.79 14.71
CA ALA A 60 6.54 5.54 14.48
C ALA A 60 6.20 5.40 12.98
N GLU A 61 6.97 6.02 12.11
CA GLU A 61 6.77 5.91 10.66
C GLU A 61 7.30 4.60 10.07
N ALA A 62 8.19 3.92 10.78
CA ALA A 62 8.73 2.63 10.40
C ALA A 62 8.01 1.46 11.09
N HIS A 63 6.71 1.55 11.27
CA HIS A 63 5.93 0.48 11.90
C HIS A 63 6.06 -0.82 11.12
N ARG A 64 6.59 -1.83 11.79
CA ARG A 64 6.66 -3.19 11.27
C ARG A 64 5.76 -4.09 12.10
N VAL A 65 4.92 -4.85 11.40
CA VAL A 65 4.10 -5.88 12.03
C VAL A 65 4.87 -7.19 11.98
N LEU A 66 4.99 -7.86 13.12
CA LEU A 66 5.50 -9.23 13.17
C LEU A 66 4.38 -10.18 12.75
N PHE A 67 4.67 -11.04 11.81
CA PHE A 67 3.79 -12.13 11.40
C PHE A 67 4.58 -13.42 11.28
N SER A 68 3.89 -14.56 11.29
CA SER A 68 4.49 -15.84 11.03
C SER A 68 3.98 -16.42 9.71
N ASN A 69 4.83 -17.18 9.02
CA ASN A 69 4.40 -18.02 7.92
C ASN A 69 3.72 -19.30 8.44
N ASP A 70 3.25 -20.15 7.52
CA ASP A 70 2.59 -21.43 7.83
C ASP A 70 3.47 -22.42 8.61
N GLN A 71 4.79 -22.21 8.57
CA GLN A 71 5.78 -23.01 9.29
C GLN A 71 6.11 -22.42 10.67
N GLY A 72 5.49 -21.30 11.05
CA GLY A 72 5.72 -20.62 12.33
C GLY A 72 6.98 -19.76 12.37
N VAL A 73 7.65 -19.54 11.23
CA VAL A 73 8.83 -18.66 11.17
C VAL A 73 8.34 -17.21 11.24
N VAL A 74 8.90 -16.44 12.17
CA VAL A 74 8.52 -15.05 12.40
C VAL A 74 9.29 -14.13 11.45
N GLY A 75 8.57 -13.35 10.70
CA GLY A 75 9.07 -12.29 9.84
C GLY A 75 8.45 -10.94 10.20
N HIS A 76 8.81 -9.91 9.45
CA HIS A 76 8.18 -8.60 9.59
C HIS A 76 7.74 -8.06 8.23
N ALA A 77 6.63 -7.34 8.25
CA ALA A 77 6.20 -6.51 7.12
C ALA A 77 6.09 -5.06 7.56
N MET A 78 6.08 -4.15 6.62
CA MET A 78 5.55 -2.80 6.83
C MET A 78 4.13 -2.93 7.39
N ALA A 79 3.65 -1.93 8.13
CA ALA A 79 2.33 -1.98 8.78
C ALA A 79 1.27 -2.63 7.88
N ALA A 80 0.36 -3.39 8.49
CA ALA A 80 -0.70 -4.08 7.76
C ALA A 80 -1.45 -3.07 6.90
N LYS A 81 -1.20 -3.09 5.59
CA LYS A 81 -1.94 -2.29 4.63
C LYS A 81 -3.27 -2.99 4.34
N PRO A 82 -4.35 -2.25 4.10
CA PRO A 82 -5.57 -2.88 3.61
C PRO A 82 -5.25 -3.62 2.31
N LEU A 83 -5.81 -4.81 2.16
CA LEU A 83 -5.59 -5.62 0.96
C LEU A 83 -6.02 -4.90 -0.31
N PHE A 84 -7.02 -4.03 -0.19
CA PHE A 84 -7.54 -3.20 -1.27
C PHE A 84 -8.10 -1.89 -0.70
N PHE A 85 -8.24 -0.89 -1.54
CA PHE A 85 -8.86 0.38 -1.20
C PHE A 85 -9.62 0.94 -2.41
N HIS A 86 -10.65 1.74 -2.14
CA HIS A 86 -11.33 2.49 -3.19
C HIS A 86 -10.43 3.60 -3.69
N MET A 87 -10.37 3.75 -5.00
CA MET A 87 -9.70 4.89 -5.59
C MET A 87 -10.39 6.18 -5.12
N PRO A 88 -9.64 7.24 -4.76
CA PRO A 88 -10.23 8.54 -4.51
C PRO A 88 -11.10 9.01 -5.67
N CYS A 89 -12.14 9.78 -5.37
CA CYS A 89 -13.11 10.26 -6.36
C CYS A 89 -12.41 10.89 -7.57
N VAL A 90 -12.83 10.46 -8.76
CA VAL A 90 -12.38 11.00 -10.03
C VAL A 90 -13.60 11.36 -10.87
N VAL A 91 -13.53 12.52 -11.53
CA VAL A 91 -14.58 12.92 -12.47
C VAL A 91 -14.37 12.18 -13.79
N LEU A 92 -15.43 11.52 -14.25
CA LEU A 92 -15.46 10.82 -15.53
C LEU A 92 -16.11 11.71 -16.58
N PRO A 93 -15.37 12.22 -17.58
CA PRO A 93 -15.92 13.05 -18.63
C PRO A 93 -16.94 12.30 -19.48
N LEU A 94 -18.01 12.97 -19.83
CA LEU A 94 -19.04 12.46 -20.76
C LEU A 94 -18.99 13.16 -22.12
N GLU A 95 -18.38 14.34 -22.17
CA GLU A 95 -18.34 15.18 -23.36
C GLU A 95 -17.07 14.95 -24.19
N ASN A 96 -17.24 14.84 -25.49
CA ASN A 96 -16.13 14.63 -26.45
C ASN A 96 -15.19 15.83 -26.60
N THR A 97 -15.49 16.95 -25.97
CA THR A 97 -14.61 18.11 -25.83
C THR A 97 -13.55 17.95 -24.75
N SER A 98 -13.66 16.90 -23.93
CA SER A 98 -12.68 16.60 -22.88
C SER A 98 -11.33 16.21 -23.46
N GLU A 99 -10.22 16.60 -22.82
CA GLU A 99 -8.85 16.18 -23.17
C GLU A 99 -8.64 14.66 -23.13
N TYR A 100 -9.46 13.95 -22.34
CA TYR A 100 -9.44 12.48 -22.23
C TYR A 100 -10.08 11.80 -23.44
N TYR A 101 -10.81 12.53 -24.28
CA TYR A 101 -11.44 11.97 -25.45
C TYR A 101 -10.42 11.74 -26.57
N LYS A 102 -10.40 10.53 -27.12
CA LYS A 102 -9.56 10.13 -28.24
C LYS A 102 -10.44 10.00 -29.49
N ALA A 103 -10.43 11.03 -30.33
CA ALA A 103 -11.26 11.08 -31.54
C ALA A 103 -10.99 9.90 -32.49
N ALA A 104 -9.76 9.41 -32.56
CA ALA A 104 -9.40 8.28 -33.43
C ALA A 104 -10.13 6.97 -33.05
N THR A 105 -10.47 6.77 -31.78
CA THR A 105 -11.14 5.55 -31.26
C THR A 105 -12.59 5.82 -30.83
N GLY A 106 -12.98 7.08 -30.73
CA GLY A 106 -14.26 7.49 -30.16
C GLY A 106 -14.44 7.08 -28.70
N SER A 107 -13.32 7.02 -27.95
CA SER A 107 -13.29 6.57 -26.55
C SER A 107 -12.60 7.57 -25.67
N PHE A 108 -12.90 7.51 -24.39
CA PHE A 108 -12.15 8.22 -23.35
C PHE A 108 -11.01 7.33 -22.84
N GLU A 109 -9.90 7.95 -22.53
CA GLU A 109 -8.73 7.29 -21.95
C GLU A 109 -8.20 8.13 -20.77
N MET A 110 -8.19 7.54 -19.59
CA MET A 110 -7.76 8.20 -18.35
C MET A 110 -6.84 7.30 -17.54
N ASN A 111 -5.67 7.80 -17.19
CA ASN A 111 -4.75 7.08 -16.30
C ASN A 111 -5.19 7.29 -14.85
N LEU A 112 -5.92 6.33 -14.28
CA LEU A 112 -6.42 6.38 -12.91
C LEU A 112 -5.29 6.27 -11.88
N TYR A 113 -4.24 5.50 -12.18
CA TYR A 113 -3.08 5.43 -11.31
C TYR A 113 -2.40 6.80 -11.18
N GLN A 114 -2.22 7.51 -12.27
CA GLN A 114 -1.65 8.85 -12.22
C GLN A 114 -2.53 9.80 -11.41
N ARG A 115 -3.87 9.73 -11.56
CA ARG A 115 -4.81 10.51 -10.74
C ARG A 115 -4.68 10.21 -9.24
N TYR A 116 -4.52 8.95 -8.89
CA TYR A 116 -4.26 8.54 -7.52
C TYR A 116 -2.97 9.17 -6.98
N VAL A 117 -1.86 9.04 -7.72
CA VAL A 117 -0.58 9.64 -7.31
C VAL A 117 -0.71 11.15 -7.12
N GLU A 118 -1.29 11.85 -8.09
CA GLU A 118 -1.48 13.31 -8.04
C GLU A 118 -2.33 13.77 -6.85
N GLN A 119 -3.43 13.06 -6.56
CA GLN A 119 -4.28 13.40 -5.42
C GLN A 119 -3.56 13.24 -4.08
N PHE A 120 -2.68 12.26 -3.95
CA PHE A 120 -2.00 11.96 -2.70
C PHE A 120 -0.68 12.70 -2.52
N THR A 121 0.06 12.95 -3.61
CA THR A 121 1.41 13.54 -3.54
C THR A 121 1.47 15.03 -3.86
N ASN A 122 0.44 15.60 -4.49
CA ASN A 122 0.44 17.02 -4.85
C ASN A 122 0.03 17.91 -3.66
N PRO A 123 0.99 18.45 -2.88
CA PRO A 123 0.68 19.22 -1.67
C PRO A 123 0.16 20.64 -1.99
N THR A 124 0.39 21.14 -3.19
CA THR A 124 0.15 22.55 -3.55
C THR A 124 -1.06 22.77 -4.42
N GLY A 125 -1.76 21.69 -4.79
CA GLY A 125 -2.95 21.81 -5.64
C GLY A 125 -2.64 22.37 -7.02
N THR A 126 -1.46 22.07 -7.57
CA THR A 126 -1.14 22.44 -8.95
C THR A 126 -2.22 21.86 -9.87
N PRO A 127 -2.89 22.67 -10.71
CA PRO A 127 -3.90 22.14 -11.59
C PRO A 127 -3.29 21.09 -12.51
N VAL A 128 -3.92 19.94 -12.54
CA VAL A 128 -3.67 18.99 -13.62
C VAL A 128 -4.43 19.51 -14.84
N ALA A 129 -3.82 19.44 -16.01
CA ALA A 129 -4.46 19.90 -17.24
C ALA A 129 -5.88 19.31 -17.35
N GLY A 130 -6.86 20.18 -17.62
CA GLY A 130 -8.28 19.81 -17.72
C GLY A 130 -9.05 19.59 -16.40
N SER A 131 -8.39 19.76 -15.25
CA SER A 131 -9.06 19.74 -13.95
C SER A 131 -9.08 21.14 -13.33
N PRO A 132 -10.16 21.53 -12.60
CA PRO A 132 -10.11 22.71 -11.76
C PRO A 132 -8.94 22.56 -10.78
N ALA A 133 -8.33 23.67 -10.39
CA ALA A 133 -7.24 23.66 -9.42
C ALA A 133 -7.64 22.83 -8.20
N ALA A 134 -6.95 21.70 -8.00
CA ALA A 134 -7.21 20.85 -6.85
C ALA A 134 -6.81 21.60 -5.59
N THR A 135 -7.78 21.97 -4.78
CA THR A 135 -7.54 22.61 -3.49
C THR A 135 -7.40 21.51 -2.46
N ARG A 136 -6.22 21.35 -1.90
CA ARG A 136 -5.96 20.39 -0.83
C ARG A 136 -5.85 21.12 0.50
N ALA A 137 -6.57 20.61 1.49
CA ALA A 137 -6.40 21.02 2.88
C ALA A 137 -5.73 19.90 3.66
N VAL A 138 -4.66 20.22 4.38
CA VAL A 138 -3.96 19.29 5.26
C VAL A 138 -3.77 19.93 6.62
N SER A 139 -3.76 19.14 7.69
CA SER A 139 -3.44 19.65 9.01
C SER A 139 -1.99 20.14 9.09
N PRO A 140 -1.66 21.14 9.92
CA PRO A 140 -0.33 21.76 9.94
C PRO A 140 0.85 20.81 10.19
N LEU A 141 0.58 19.68 10.85
CA LEU A 141 1.59 18.68 11.20
C LEU A 141 1.46 17.38 10.37
N ALA A 142 0.67 17.40 9.31
CA ALA A 142 0.49 16.21 8.49
C ALA A 142 1.73 15.92 7.64
N GLY A 143 2.22 14.68 7.70
CA GLY A 143 3.23 14.16 6.78
C GLY A 143 2.68 13.92 5.37
N ALA A 144 3.54 13.50 4.46
CA ALA A 144 3.12 13.07 3.12
C ALA A 144 2.30 11.78 3.19
N LEU A 145 1.27 11.68 2.34
CA LEU A 145 0.55 10.43 2.17
C LEU A 145 1.39 9.46 1.33
N PRO A 146 1.53 8.20 1.76
CA PRO A 146 2.22 7.20 0.96
C PRO A 146 1.40 6.83 -0.27
N VAL A 147 2.08 6.55 -1.37
CA VAL A 147 1.50 5.99 -2.59
C VAL A 147 2.20 4.70 -2.95
N GLU A 148 1.43 3.73 -3.43
CA GLU A 148 1.97 2.47 -3.91
C GLU A 148 2.42 2.60 -5.37
N GLN A 149 3.40 1.78 -5.77
CA GLN A 149 3.84 1.74 -7.17
C GLN A 149 2.81 1.00 -8.04
N ALA A 150 2.67 1.40 -9.30
CA ALA A 150 1.71 0.75 -10.22
C ALA A 150 1.95 -0.77 -10.35
N VAL A 151 3.21 -1.20 -10.27
CA VAL A 151 3.60 -2.62 -10.37
C VAL A 151 3.11 -3.45 -9.20
N ASP A 152 2.86 -2.82 -8.05
CA ASP A 152 2.39 -3.44 -6.81
C ASP A 152 0.86 -3.43 -6.70
N LEU A 153 0.18 -2.91 -7.72
CA LEU A 153 -1.27 -2.75 -7.74
C LEU A 153 -1.93 -3.60 -8.83
N GLU A 154 -3.13 -4.04 -8.52
CA GLU A 154 -4.12 -4.56 -9.45
C GLU A 154 -5.31 -3.59 -9.46
N PHE A 155 -5.91 -3.40 -10.64
CA PHE A 155 -6.95 -2.40 -10.86
C PHE A 155 -8.26 -3.07 -11.25
N TYR A 156 -9.36 -2.66 -10.61
CA TYR A 156 -10.68 -3.23 -10.83
C TYR A 156 -11.71 -2.15 -11.03
N ILE A 157 -12.63 -2.37 -11.96
CA ILE A 157 -13.90 -1.64 -12.07
C ILE A 157 -14.99 -2.61 -11.62
N THR A 158 -15.50 -2.40 -10.41
CA THR A 158 -16.48 -3.30 -9.77
C THR A 158 -17.92 -2.93 -10.10
N TYR A 159 -18.13 -1.69 -10.54
CA TYR A 159 -19.41 -1.19 -11.03
C TYR A 159 -19.19 -0.07 -12.05
N TYR A 160 -20.09 0.02 -13.00
CA TYR A 160 -20.31 1.22 -13.84
C TYR A 160 -21.76 1.24 -14.31
N ASP A 161 -22.28 2.43 -14.62
CA ASP A 161 -23.63 2.59 -15.17
C ASP A 161 -23.69 2.13 -16.64
N PRO A 162 -24.31 0.98 -16.96
CA PRO A 162 -24.37 0.46 -18.33
C PRO A 162 -25.30 1.23 -19.26
N LYS A 163 -26.08 2.19 -18.72
CA LYS A 163 -26.93 3.09 -19.52
C LYS A 163 -26.16 4.27 -20.10
N VAL A 164 -25.00 4.58 -19.49
CA VAL A 164 -24.16 5.71 -19.89
C VAL A 164 -22.84 5.23 -20.46
N PHE A 165 -22.22 4.22 -19.84
CA PHE A 165 -20.89 3.72 -20.23
C PHE A 165 -20.98 2.39 -20.96
N LYS A 166 -20.12 2.22 -21.96
CA LYS A 166 -19.91 0.97 -22.67
C LYS A 166 -18.44 0.78 -23.02
N ASP A 167 -18.08 -0.44 -23.42
CA ASP A 167 -16.69 -0.81 -23.78
C ASP A 167 -15.69 -0.45 -22.68
N VAL A 168 -16.09 -0.64 -21.40
CA VAL A 168 -15.27 -0.30 -20.23
C VAL A 168 -14.18 -1.32 -20.05
N SER A 169 -12.94 -0.85 -19.95
CA SER A 169 -11.76 -1.69 -19.70
C SER A 169 -10.71 -0.92 -18.92
N ILE A 170 -9.88 -1.63 -18.15
CA ILE A 170 -8.73 -1.08 -17.44
C ILE A 170 -7.53 -1.98 -17.66
N ASP A 171 -6.36 -1.39 -17.87
CA ASP A 171 -5.14 -2.15 -18.07
C ASP A 171 -4.26 -2.25 -16.81
N ASN A 172 -3.18 -3.01 -16.89
CA ASN A 172 -2.26 -3.24 -15.76
C ASN A 172 -1.49 -1.99 -15.30
N ASN A 173 -1.57 -0.90 -16.05
CA ASN A 173 -0.99 0.39 -15.68
C ASN A 173 -2.02 1.34 -15.08
N GLY A 174 -3.26 0.87 -14.87
CA GLY A 174 -4.36 1.67 -14.34
C GLY A 174 -4.96 2.64 -15.36
N VAL A 175 -4.81 2.39 -16.67
CA VAL A 175 -5.42 3.21 -17.71
C VAL A 175 -6.83 2.70 -18.02
N LEU A 176 -7.81 3.48 -17.62
CA LEU A 176 -9.24 3.26 -17.87
C LEU A 176 -9.58 3.72 -19.28
N ARG A 177 -10.31 2.87 -20.03
CA ARG A 177 -10.91 3.22 -21.32
C ARG A 177 -12.39 2.92 -21.29
N TYR A 178 -13.18 3.82 -21.85
CA TYR A 178 -14.62 3.66 -21.96
C TYR A 178 -15.19 4.48 -23.12
N LYS A 179 -16.41 4.17 -23.52
CA LYS A 179 -17.21 5.00 -24.42
C LYS A 179 -18.50 5.43 -23.74
N VAL A 180 -18.96 6.59 -24.10
CA VAL A 180 -20.28 7.11 -23.69
C VAL A 180 -21.32 6.73 -24.74
N ILE A 181 -22.49 6.29 -24.28
CA ILE A 181 -23.62 5.96 -25.16
C ILE A 181 -24.22 7.26 -25.65
N ALA A 182 -24.37 7.37 -26.96
CA ALA A 182 -24.94 8.59 -27.58
C ALA A 182 -26.35 8.87 -27.04
N GLY A 183 -26.62 10.12 -26.66
CA GLY A 183 -27.89 10.53 -26.09
C GLY A 183 -28.16 10.08 -24.67
N SER A 184 -27.18 9.51 -23.98
CA SER A 184 -27.31 9.23 -22.56
C SER A 184 -27.17 10.51 -21.74
N GLU A 185 -27.91 10.58 -20.66
CA GLU A 185 -27.83 11.66 -19.68
C GLU A 185 -27.27 11.15 -18.36
N ALA A 186 -26.47 11.99 -17.70
CA ALA A 186 -25.95 11.67 -16.38
C ALA A 186 -27.10 11.65 -15.36
N THR A 187 -27.11 10.64 -14.51
CA THR A 187 -28.04 10.47 -13.39
C THR A 187 -27.26 10.30 -12.09
N GLU A 188 -27.95 10.18 -10.98
CA GLU A 188 -27.35 9.85 -9.68
C GLU A 188 -26.60 8.49 -9.66
N TYR A 189 -26.88 7.63 -10.64
CA TYR A 189 -26.22 6.32 -10.79
C TYR A 189 -25.03 6.36 -11.76
N THR A 190 -24.72 7.53 -12.35
CA THR A 190 -23.67 7.69 -13.36
C THR A 190 -22.30 7.84 -12.68
N PHE A 191 -21.76 6.74 -12.20
CA PHE A 191 -20.41 6.66 -11.62
C PHE A 191 -19.76 5.32 -11.97
N MET A 192 -18.48 5.20 -11.67
CA MET A 192 -17.76 3.94 -11.66
C MET A 192 -17.19 3.70 -10.28
N ASP A 193 -17.28 2.46 -9.82
CA ASP A 193 -16.63 2.04 -8.59
C ASP A 193 -15.27 1.40 -8.94
N VAL A 194 -14.22 2.02 -8.45
CA VAL A 194 -12.83 1.67 -8.79
C VAL A 194 -12.11 1.21 -7.53
N ILE A 195 -11.53 0.01 -7.60
CA ILE A 195 -10.76 -0.58 -6.52
C ILE A 195 -9.33 -0.81 -6.96
N PHE A 196 -8.38 -0.42 -6.12
CA PHE A 196 -6.98 -0.79 -6.22
C PHE A 196 -6.67 -1.83 -5.16
N LYS A 197 -6.12 -2.96 -5.59
CA LYS A 197 -5.74 -4.07 -4.72
C LYS A 197 -4.23 -4.20 -4.70
N LEU A 198 -3.65 -4.40 -3.52
CA LEU A 198 -2.24 -4.75 -3.36
C LEU A 198 -1.99 -6.19 -3.82
N LYS A 199 -0.89 -6.39 -4.57
CA LYS A 199 -0.43 -7.72 -4.98
C LYS A 199 0.19 -8.48 -3.82
#